data_05e989acd2dc11c1cda44b49c1dbb317
#
_entry.id   05e989acd2dc11c1cda44b49c1dbb317
#
_cell.length_a   1.000
_cell.length_b   1.000
_cell.length_c   1.000
_cell.angle_alpha   90.00
_cell.angle_beta   90.00
_cell.angle_gamma   90.00
#
_symmetry.space_group_name_H-M   'P 1'
#
loop_
_entity.id
_entity.type
_entity.pdbx_description
1 polymer ?
#
loop_
_entity_poly.entity_id
_entity_poly.type
_entity_poly.pdbx_seq_one_letter_code
_entity_poly.pdbx_strand_id
1 'polypeptide(L)'
;LDLTLYLLYLAGHIPSHTLRKSIYRLVGMKLDGTIHMWARFYNPANIEIGDDTIIGDHVFLDGRAKLKIGNHVDIASEVMIYNSEHDLTAEDFVATVAPVEIGDYVFIGPRAVILPGVTIGRGAVVAAGAVVTRDVPEFAIVGGVPAKVIGERTNKDLKYRLGRARLFQ
;
A
#
# COMPACT_ATOMS: atom_id res chain seq x y z
N LEU A 1 7.10 20.81 1.63
CA LEU A 1 6.81 19.42 1.23
C LEU A 1 8.10 18.65 0.92
N ASP A 2 8.98 19.18 0.08
CA ASP A 2 10.17 18.47 -0.40
C ASP A 2 11.15 18.13 0.72
N LEU A 3 11.40 19.05 1.66
CA LEU A 3 12.26 18.78 2.83
C LEU A 3 11.67 17.66 3.71
N THR A 4 10.35 17.66 3.93
CA THR A 4 9.67 16.61 4.71
C THR A 4 9.85 15.25 4.04
N LEU A 5 9.64 15.16 2.73
CA LEU A 5 9.81 13.92 1.98
C LEU A 5 11.26 13.42 2.00
N TYR A 6 12.24 14.34 1.91
CA TYR A 6 13.64 14.01 2.03
C TYR A 6 13.99 13.46 3.43
N LEU A 7 13.49 14.12 4.49
CA LEU A 7 13.69 13.65 5.86
C LEU A 7 13.04 12.28 6.11
N LEU A 8 11.86 12.02 5.52
CA LEU A 8 11.21 10.71 5.60
C LEU A 8 11.99 9.63 4.85
N TYR A 9 12.58 9.98 3.70
CA TYR A 9 13.48 9.08 2.98
C TYR A 9 14.68 8.69 3.86
N LEU A 10 15.32 9.66 4.53
CA LEU A 10 16.39 9.37 5.47
C LEU A 10 15.92 8.53 6.67
N ALA A 11 14.73 8.83 7.22
CA ALA A 11 14.13 8.05 8.29
C ALA A 11 13.90 6.59 7.89
N GLY A 12 13.59 6.34 6.61
CA GLY A 12 13.43 4.99 6.06
C GLY A 12 14.66 4.10 6.19
N HIS A 13 15.85 4.67 6.40
CA HIS A 13 17.12 3.93 6.62
C HIS A 13 17.36 3.55 8.09
N ILE A 14 16.55 4.05 9.02
CA ILE A 14 16.70 3.75 10.44
C ILE A 14 16.29 2.28 10.70
N PRO A 15 17.13 1.41 11.28
CA PRO A 15 16.82 0.00 11.45
C PRO A 15 15.80 -0.30 12.56
N SER A 16 15.34 0.72 13.30
CA SER A 16 14.38 0.58 14.39
C SER A 16 12.94 0.85 13.90
N HIS A 17 12.09 -0.17 13.86
CA HIS A 17 10.66 -0.02 13.51
C HIS A 17 9.92 0.98 14.41
N THR A 18 10.18 0.93 15.72
CA THR A 18 9.54 1.82 16.69
C THR A 18 9.87 3.28 16.40
N LEU A 19 11.15 3.57 16.12
CA LEU A 19 11.58 4.94 15.82
C LEU A 19 10.99 5.42 14.48
N ARG A 20 11.04 4.59 13.42
CA ARG A 20 10.41 4.92 12.13
C ARG A 20 8.91 5.19 12.29
N LYS A 21 8.19 4.29 12.99
CA LYS A 21 6.76 4.44 13.27
C LYS A 21 6.44 5.77 13.96
N SER A 22 7.24 6.14 14.95
CA SER A 22 7.08 7.42 15.66
C SER A 22 7.28 8.61 14.73
N ILE A 23 8.32 8.59 13.88
CA ILE A 23 8.61 9.65 12.91
C ILE A 23 7.45 9.78 11.89
N TYR A 24 6.95 8.64 11.35
CA TYR A 24 5.86 8.66 10.38
C TYR A 24 4.55 9.19 10.98
N ARG A 25 4.28 8.87 12.25
CA ARG A 25 3.12 9.42 12.97
C ARG A 25 3.25 10.92 13.23
N LEU A 26 4.44 11.43 13.51
CA LEU A 26 4.69 12.87 13.71
C LEU A 26 4.37 13.70 12.46
N VAL A 27 4.53 13.15 11.26
CA VAL A 27 4.15 13.81 10.01
C VAL A 27 2.70 13.55 9.59
N GLY A 28 1.88 13.00 10.50
CA GLY A 28 0.43 12.87 10.35
C GLY A 28 -0.06 11.52 9.80
N MET A 29 0.83 10.54 9.51
CA MET A 29 0.41 9.21 9.08
C MET A 29 -0.34 8.49 10.21
N LYS A 30 -1.51 7.92 9.91
CA LYS A 30 -2.21 7.02 10.84
C LYS A 30 -1.64 5.62 10.65
N LEU A 31 -0.79 5.17 11.55
CA LEU A 31 -0.01 3.94 11.39
C LEU A 31 -0.12 3.07 12.64
N ASP A 32 -0.84 1.96 12.55
CA ASP A 32 -0.90 0.92 13.58
C ASP A 32 -0.07 -0.32 13.21
N GLY A 33 0.08 -0.59 11.93
CA GLY A 33 0.94 -1.63 11.39
C GLY A 33 2.45 -1.34 11.48
N THR A 34 3.20 -2.03 10.65
CA THR A 34 4.66 -1.93 10.54
C THR A 34 5.06 -1.60 9.10
N ILE A 35 6.03 -0.72 8.93
CA ILE A 35 6.63 -0.39 7.63
C ILE A 35 8.10 -0.80 7.67
N HIS A 36 8.53 -1.61 6.69
CA HIS A 36 9.93 -2.00 6.54
C HIS A 36 10.80 -0.84 6.06
N MET A 37 12.10 -1.05 5.97
CA MET A 37 13.05 -0.03 5.56
C MET A 37 12.84 0.37 4.09
N TRP A 38 13.31 1.57 3.74
CA TRP A 38 13.33 2.14 2.38
C TRP A 38 11.96 2.36 1.73
N ALA A 39 10.85 2.29 2.48
CA ALA A 39 9.55 2.72 1.97
C ALA A 39 9.56 4.22 1.64
N ARG A 40 8.86 4.61 0.59
CA ARG A 40 8.73 6.00 0.13
C ARG A 40 7.28 6.43 0.12
N PHE A 41 7.04 7.72 0.34
CA PHE A 41 5.71 8.28 0.48
C PHE A 41 5.55 9.60 -0.28
N TYR A 42 4.33 9.86 -0.78
CA TYR A 42 3.82 11.20 -0.98
C TYR A 42 2.72 11.47 0.05
N ASN A 43 2.68 12.71 0.57
CA ASN A 43 1.66 13.21 1.49
C ASN A 43 1.23 12.20 2.58
N PRO A 44 2.11 11.83 3.50
CA PRO A 44 1.87 10.77 4.48
C PRO A 44 0.67 11.02 5.41
N ALA A 45 0.21 12.27 5.56
CA ALA A 45 -0.95 12.60 6.37
C ALA A 45 -2.28 12.01 5.84
N ASN A 46 -2.35 11.67 4.56
CA ASN A 46 -3.50 11.02 3.94
C ASN A 46 -3.41 9.48 3.95
N ILE A 47 -2.37 8.90 4.57
CA ILE A 47 -2.15 7.45 4.60
C ILE A 47 -2.62 6.90 5.94
N GLU A 48 -3.52 5.91 5.90
CA GLU A 48 -4.02 5.15 7.04
C GLU A 48 -3.64 3.67 6.89
N ILE A 49 -2.97 3.09 7.90
CA ILE A 49 -2.52 1.68 7.90
C ILE A 49 -2.98 1.02 9.19
N GLY A 50 -3.80 -0.02 9.06
CA GLY A 50 -4.41 -0.75 10.17
C GLY A 50 -3.46 -1.62 10.98
N ASP A 51 -4.02 -2.23 12.03
CA ASP A 51 -3.29 -3.10 12.97
C ASP A 51 -2.80 -4.39 12.28
N ASP A 52 -1.67 -4.92 12.78
CA ASP A 52 -1.04 -6.16 12.30
C ASP A 52 -0.78 -6.19 10.77
N THR A 53 -0.70 -5.01 10.14
CA THR A 53 -0.41 -4.84 8.72
C THR A 53 1.08 -4.64 8.52
N ILE A 54 1.65 -5.32 7.53
CA ILE A 54 3.06 -5.24 7.15
C ILE A 54 3.19 -4.61 5.78
N ILE A 55 3.99 -3.55 5.71
CA ILE A 55 4.42 -2.92 4.46
C ILE A 55 5.87 -3.30 4.22
N GLY A 56 6.12 -4.02 3.12
CA GLY A 56 7.43 -4.51 2.72
C GLY A 56 8.44 -3.40 2.40
N ASP A 57 9.65 -3.81 2.15
CA ASP A 57 10.74 -2.90 1.80
C ASP A 57 10.56 -2.30 0.39
N HIS A 58 11.09 -1.10 0.18
CA HIS A 58 11.01 -0.36 -1.09
C HIS A 58 9.58 -0.14 -1.63
N VAL A 59 8.54 -0.31 -0.80
CA VAL A 59 7.17 0.01 -1.18
C VAL A 59 7.02 1.52 -1.40
N PHE A 60 6.23 1.90 -2.39
CA PHE A 60 5.83 3.28 -2.63
C PHE A 60 4.34 3.47 -2.33
N LEU A 61 4.02 4.39 -1.42
CA LEU A 61 2.65 4.72 -1.02
C LEU A 61 2.34 6.19 -1.36
N ASP A 62 1.38 6.38 -2.24
CA ASP A 62 0.95 7.70 -2.68
C ASP A 62 -0.27 8.18 -1.87
N GLY A 63 -0.08 9.21 -1.05
CA GLY A 63 -1.13 9.87 -0.27
C GLY A 63 -1.61 11.19 -0.89
N ARG A 64 -1.42 11.44 -2.19
CA ARG A 64 -1.97 12.64 -2.84
C ARG A 64 -3.49 12.67 -2.81
N ALA A 65 -4.16 11.50 -2.86
CA ALA A 65 -5.51 11.29 -2.37
C ALA A 65 -5.48 10.38 -1.14
N LYS A 66 -6.64 10.06 -0.56
CA LYS A 66 -6.70 9.15 0.59
C LYS A 66 -6.23 7.74 0.20
N LEU A 67 -5.29 7.20 0.97
CA LEU A 67 -4.88 5.79 0.93
C LEU A 67 -5.26 5.13 2.25
N LYS A 68 -6.18 4.16 2.21
CA LYS A 68 -6.58 3.39 3.38
C LYS A 68 -6.20 1.94 3.20
N ILE A 69 -5.43 1.41 4.13
CA ILE A 69 -5.01 0.01 4.19
C ILE A 69 -5.57 -0.59 5.48
N GLY A 70 -6.33 -1.66 5.36
CA GLY A 70 -7.00 -2.35 6.46
C GLY A 70 -6.05 -3.06 7.42
N ASN A 71 -6.62 -3.96 8.23
CA ASN A 71 -5.91 -4.74 9.24
C ASN A 71 -5.43 -6.08 8.65
N HIS A 72 -4.34 -6.65 9.21
CA HIS A 72 -3.80 -7.94 8.79
C HIS A 72 -3.46 -8.00 7.28
N VAL A 73 -3.09 -6.88 6.69
CA VAL A 73 -2.70 -6.77 5.27
C VAL A 73 -1.21 -7.02 5.14
N ASP A 74 -0.84 -7.84 4.16
CA ASP A 74 0.57 -8.07 3.83
C ASP A 74 0.87 -7.51 2.44
N ILE A 75 1.64 -6.43 2.41
CA ILE A 75 2.14 -5.81 1.18
C ILE A 75 3.60 -6.16 1.02
N ALA A 76 3.90 -6.99 0.03
CA ALA A 76 5.25 -7.47 -0.23
C ALA A 76 6.16 -6.35 -0.79
N SER A 77 7.44 -6.68 -0.92
CA SER A 77 8.48 -5.74 -1.36
C SER A 77 8.20 -5.14 -2.74
N GLU A 78 8.63 -3.89 -2.93
CA GLU A 78 8.61 -3.17 -4.22
C GLU A 78 7.20 -2.94 -4.79
N VAL A 79 6.13 -3.09 -4.00
CA VAL A 79 4.76 -2.74 -4.43
C VAL A 79 4.64 -1.23 -4.58
N MET A 80 3.93 -0.79 -5.62
CA MET A 80 3.66 0.62 -5.88
C MET A 80 2.16 0.88 -5.85
N ILE A 81 1.72 1.81 -5.00
CA ILE A 81 0.32 2.26 -4.92
C ILE A 81 0.27 3.72 -5.32
N TYR A 82 -0.44 4.00 -6.40
CA TYR A 82 -0.60 5.35 -6.95
C TYR A 82 -2.02 5.87 -6.73
N ASN A 83 -2.12 7.11 -6.31
CA ASN A 83 -3.39 7.84 -6.15
C ASN A 83 -3.53 8.99 -7.17
N SER A 84 -2.61 9.11 -8.11
CA SER A 84 -2.63 10.17 -9.11
C SER A 84 -2.19 9.64 -10.46
N GLU A 85 -2.86 10.15 -11.48
CA GLU A 85 -2.54 9.95 -12.89
C GLU A 85 -2.79 11.26 -13.65
N HIS A 86 -2.43 11.33 -14.92
CA HIS A 86 -2.75 12.47 -15.78
C HIS A 86 -3.96 12.15 -16.67
N ASP A 87 -4.86 13.12 -16.83
CA ASP A 87 -5.93 13.02 -17.81
C ASP A 87 -5.34 13.20 -19.21
N LEU A 88 -5.26 12.08 -19.95
CA LEU A 88 -4.72 12.06 -21.31
C LEU A 88 -5.64 12.73 -22.34
N THR A 89 -6.89 13.03 -21.97
CA THR A 89 -7.88 13.68 -22.84
C THR A 89 -8.00 15.18 -22.61
N ALA A 90 -7.49 15.68 -21.47
CA ALA A 90 -7.47 17.09 -21.16
C ALA A 90 -6.38 17.83 -21.94
N GLU A 91 -6.69 19.01 -22.47
CA GLU A 91 -5.76 19.83 -23.25
C GLU A 91 -4.52 20.26 -22.44
N ASP A 92 -4.68 20.47 -21.14
CA ASP A 92 -3.63 20.88 -20.21
C ASP A 92 -2.90 19.73 -19.52
N PHE A 93 -3.21 18.46 -19.89
CA PHE A 93 -2.61 17.27 -19.28
C PHE A 93 -2.69 17.26 -17.75
N VAL A 94 -3.79 17.78 -17.20
CA VAL A 94 -3.98 17.97 -15.76
C VAL A 94 -3.81 16.66 -14.98
N ALA A 95 -3.20 16.75 -13.80
CA ALA A 95 -3.13 15.62 -12.88
C ALA A 95 -4.47 15.45 -12.15
N THR A 96 -5.01 14.24 -12.18
CA THR A 96 -6.18 13.81 -11.41
C THR A 96 -5.75 12.94 -10.23
N VAL A 97 -6.56 12.90 -9.19
CA VAL A 97 -6.31 12.08 -8.01
C VAL A 97 -7.55 11.30 -7.64
N ALA A 98 -7.37 10.04 -7.23
CA ALA A 98 -8.45 9.19 -6.76
C ALA A 98 -7.98 8.34 -5.56
N PRO A 99 -8.84 8.10 -4.55
CA PRO A 99 -8.47 7.32 -3.39
C PRO A 99 -8.24 5.85 -3.75
N VAL A 100 -7.39 5.17 -2.96
CA VAL A 100 -7.25 3.71 -3.00
C VAL A 100 -7.63 3.15 -1.64
N GLU A 101 -8.45 2.09 -1.63
CA GLU A 101 -8.85 1.39 -0.42
C GLU A 101 -8.49 -0.09 -0.51
N ILE A 102 -7.80 -0.60 0.52
CA ILE A 102 -7.39 -2.00 0.64
C ILE A 102 -8.05 -2.57 1.90
N GLY A 103 -8.90 -3.58 1.71
CA GLY A 103 -9.63 -4.24 2.78
C GLY A 103 -8.73 -5.09 3.70
N ASP A 104 -9.31 -5.62 4.77
CA ASP A 104 -8.60 -6.46 5.73
C ASP A 104 -8.15 -7.79 5.10
N TYR A 105 -7.03 -8.35 5.61
CA TYR A 105 -6.50 -9.66 5.20
C TYR A 105 -6.12 -9.77 3.72
N VAL A 106 -5.92 -8.65 3.03
CA VAL A 106 -5.42 -8.64 1.64
C VAL A 106 -3.94 -9.01 1.63
N PHE A 107 -3.54 -9.77 0.62
CA PHE A 107 -2.14 -9.99 0.27
C PHE A 107 -1.83 -9.35 -1.08
N ILE A 108 -0.80 -8.54 -1.13
CA ILE A 108 -0.29 -7.95 -2.38
C ILE A 108 1.12 -8.46 -2.62
N GLY A 109 1.27 -9.29 -3.66
CA GLY A 109 2.53 -9.88 -4.07
C GLY A 109 3.55 -8.85 -4.56
N PRO A 110 4.86 -9.19 -4.53
CA PRO A 110 5.94 -8.26 -4.82
C PRO A 110 5.83 -7.66 -6.22
N ARG A 111 6.25 -6.40 -6.34
CA ARG A 111 6.25 -5.64 -7.61
C ARG A 111 4.88 -5.43 -8.25
N ALA A 112 3.78 -5.65 -7.54
CA ALA A 112 2.46 -5.29 -8.03
C ALA A 112 2.30 -3.77 -8.06
N VAL A 113 1.47 -3.29 -9.00
CA VAL A 113 1.12 -1.87 -9.15
C VAL A 113 -0.39 -1.72 -8.96
N ILE A 114 -0.81 -0.83 -8.07
CA ILE A 114 -2.21 -0.49 -7.85
C ILE A 114 -2.43 0.92 -8.39
N LEU A 115 -3.40 1.06 -9.30
CA LEU A 115 -3.71 2.34 -9.94
C LEU A 115 -4.76 3.15 -9.15
N PRO A 116 -4.87 4.47 -9.43
CA PRO A 116 -5.80 5.35 -8.75
C PRO A 116 -7.25 4.88 -8.81
N GLY A 117 -8.02 5.10 -7.75
CA GLY A 117 -9.45 4.78 -7.68
C GLY A 117 -9.79 3.32 -7.39
N VAL A 118 -8.80 2.43 -7.23
CA VAL A 118 -9.02 0.99 -7.02
C VAL A 118 -9.41 0.70 -5.58
N THR A 119 -10.44 -0.14 -5.42
CA THR A 119 -10.80 -0.80 -4.16
C THR A 119 -10.44 -2.28 -4.23
N ILE A 120 -9.68 -2.77 -3.24
CA ILE A 120 -9.35 -4.21 -3.10
C ILE A 120 -10.13 -4.78 -1.93
N GLY A 121 -11.05 -5.69 -2.22
CA GLY A 121 -11.94 -6.30 -1.24
C GLY A 121 -11.22 -7.17 -0.21
N ARG A 122 -11.87 -7.39 0.94
CA ARG A 122 -11.35 -8.18 2.05
C ARG A 122 -10.86 -9.56 1.59
N GLY A 123 -9.70 -9.97 2.07
CA GLY A 123 -9.14 -11.29 1.80
C GLY A 123 -8.69 -11.54 0.37
N ALA A 124 -8.75 -10.54 -0.51
CA ALA A 124 -8.27 -10.68 -1.88
C ALA A 124 -6.75 -10.89 -1.95
N VAL A 125 -6.29 -11.42 -3.06
CA VAL A 125 -4.87 -11.68 -3.34
C VAL A 125 -4.51 -11.05 -4.68
N VAL A 126 -3.50 -10.22 -4.69
CA VAL A 126 -2.88 -9.68 -5.90
C VAL A 126 -1.59 -10.43 -6.16
N ALA A 127 -1.48 -11.10 -7.29
CA ALA A 127 -0.29 -11.85 -7.66
C ALA A 127 0.92 -10.93 -7.91
N ALA A 128 2.12 -11.46 -7.76
CA ALA A 128 3.36 -10.75 -8.03
C ALA A 128 3.38 -10.15 -9.44
N GLY A 129 3.85 -8.90 -9.57
CA GLY A 129 3.97 -8.19 -10.84
C GLY A 129 2.64 -7.81 -11.52
N ALA A 130 1.50 -7.99 -10.87
CA ALA A 130 0.20 -7.61 -11.41
C ALA A 130 0.02 -6.09 -11.47
N VAL A 131 -0.69 -5.59 -12.48
CA VAL A 131 -1.11 -4.19 -12.58
C VAL A 131 -2.63 -4.11 -12.41
N VAL A 132 -3.07 -3.68 -11.23
CA VAL A 132 -4.48 -3.61 -10.87
C VAL A 132 -5.06 -2.27 -11.32
N THR A 133 -5.96 -2.32 -12.29
CA THR A 133 -6.58 -1.15 -12.94
C THR A 133 -8.07 -1.00 -12.64
N ARG A 134 -8.66 -1.93 -11.87
CA ARG A 134 -10.08 -1.98 -11.51
C ARG A 134 -10.25 -2.62 -10.15
N ASP A 135 -11.40 -2.42 -9.54
CA ASP A 135 -11.75 -3.02 -8.25
C ASP A 135 -11.59 -4.55 -8.26
N VAL A 136 -11.10 -5.04 -7.13
CA VAL A 136 -10.89 -6.48 -6.90
C VAL A 136 -11.93 -6.96 -5.89
N PRO A 137 -12.79 -7.94 -6.25
CA PRO A 137 -13.77 -8.49 -5.33
C PRO A 137 -13.13 -9.15 -4.09
N GLU A 138 -13.90 -9.24 -3.01
CA GLU A 138 -13.48 -9.97 -1.81
C GLU A 138 -13.08 -11.41 -2.15
N PHE A 139 -12.00 -11.90 -1.55
CA PHE A 139 -11.42 -13.23 -1.72
C PHE A 139 -10.98 -13.58 -3.14
N ALA A 140 -11.14 -12.69 -4.13
CA ALA A 140 -10.62 -12.94 -5.48
C ALA A 140 -9.10 -13.00 -5.49
N ILE A 141 -8.55 -13.84 -6.38
CA ILE A 141 -7.13 -13.85 -6.73
C ILE A 141 -7.01 -13.23 -8.11
N VAL A 142 -6.24 -12.14 -8.21
CA VAL A 142 -6.03 -11.43 -9.48
C VAL A 142 -4.57 -11.44 -9.88
N GLY A 143 -4.29 -11.44 -11.19
CA GLY A 143 -2.93 -11.43 -11.71
C GLY A 143 -2.86 -10.97 -13.17
N GLY A 144 -1.66 -10.62 -13.62
CA GLY A 144 -1.37 -10.18 -14.98
C GLY A 144 -1.39 -8.67 -15.20
N VAL A 145 -1.21 -8.24 -16.45
CA VAL A 145 -1.16 -6.84 -16.89
C VAL A 145 -2.06 -6.68 -18.13
N PRO A 146 -3.23 -6.00 -18.00
CA PRO A 146 -3.89 -5.61 -16.75
C PRO A 146 -4.34 -6.83 -15.93
N ALA A 147 -4.47 -6.68 -14.62
CA ALA A 147 -4.87 -7.76 -13.73
C ALA A 147 -6.30 -8.24 -14.01
N LYS A 148 -6.48 -9.55 -14.00
CA LYS A 148 -7.77 -10.23 -14.16
C LYS A 148 -7.94 -11.26 -13.05
N VAL A 149 -9.19 -11.60 -12.73
CA VAL A 149 -9.47 -12.71 -11.80
C VAL A 149 -8.95 -14.01 -12.41
N ILE A 150 -8.05 -14.68 -11.67
CA ILE A 150 -7.44 -15.96 -12.05
C ILE A 150 -7.81 -17.10 -11.09
N GLY A 151 -8.50 -16.76 -10.01
CA GLY A 151 -8.96 -17.71 -9.02
C GLY A 151 -9.69 -17.06 -7.86
N GLU A 152 -9.97 -17.84 -6.85
CA GLU A 152 -10.60 -17.40 -5.60
C GLU A 152 -9.90 -18.05 -4.42
N ARG A 153 -9.77 -17.32 -3.31
CA ARG A 153 -9.22 -17.81 -2.04
C ARG A 153 -10.21 -18.77 -1.39
N THR A 154 -9.80 -20.03 -1.20
CA THR A 154 -10.68 -21.09 -0.66
C THR A 154 -10.95 -20.92 0.83
N ASN A 155 -9.95 -20.51 1.60
CA ASN A 155 -10.13 -20.22 3.02
C ASN A 155 -10.69 -18.78 3.19
N LYS A 156 -11.94 -18.68 3.62
CA LYS A 156 -12.63 -17.39 3.89
C LYS A 156 -12.71 -17.06 5.38
N ASP A 157 -12.39 -18.00 6.27
CA ASP A 157 -12.32 -17.78 7.72
C ASP A 157 -10.90 -17.31 8.12
N LEU A 158 -10.64 -16.02 7.88
CA LEU A 158 -9.33 -15.41 8.06
C LEU A 158 -9.19 -14.89 9.49
N LYS A 159 -8.31 -15.51 10.27
CA LYS A 159 -8.04 -15.19 11.69
C LYS A 159 -6.54 -15.14 12.01
N TYR A 160 -5.68 -15.22 10.99
CA TYR A 160 -4.25 -15.21 11.20
C TYR A 160 -3.75 -13.82 11.62
N ARG A 161 -2.61 -13.82 12.28
CA ARG A 161 -1.82 -12.62 12.54
C ARG A 161 -0.47 -12.75 11.83
N LEU A 162 -0.02 -11.63 11.27
CA LEU A 162 1.27 -11.57 10.57
C LEU A 162 2.45 -11.50 11.55
N GLY A 163 2.18 -10.95 12.75
CA GLY A 163 3.16 -10.91 13.82
C GLY A 163 4.07 -9.68 13.75
N ARG A 164 5.19 -9.75 14.48
CA ARG A 164 6.13 -8.63 14.58
C ARG A 164 7.11 -8.62 13.43
N ALA A 165 7.36 -7.42 12.90
CA ALA A 165 8.52 -7.18 12.05
C ALA A 165 9.82 -7.51 12.80
N ARG A 166 10.79 -8.07 12.08
CA ARG A 166 12.12 -8.36 12.64
C ARG A 166 12.97 -7.09 12.65
N LEU A 167 13.94 -7.01 13.57
CA LEU A 167 14.95 -5.94 13.53
C LEU A 167 15.71 -5.98 12.20
N PHE A 168 16.05 -4.80 11.69
CA PHE A 168 16.76 -4.60 10.42
C PHE A 168 15.96 -4.97 9.15
N GLN A 169 14.64 -4.93 9.21
CA GLN A 169 13.73 -5.05 8.06
C GLN A 169 12.88 -3.80 7.87
#